data_c2560e789dea5af846446acf61c119d7
#
_entry.id   c2560e789dea5af846446acf61c119d7
#
_cell.length_a   1.000
_cell.length_b   1.000
_cell.length_c   1.000
_cell.angle_alpha   90.00
_cell.angle_beta   90.00
_cell.angle_gamma   90.00
#
_symmetry.space_group_name_H-M   'P 1'
#
loop_
_entity.id
_entity.type
_entity.pdbx_description
1 polymer ?
#
loop_
_entity_poly.entity_id
_entity_poly.type
_entity_poly.pdbx_seq_one_letter_code
_entity_poly.pdbx_strand_id
1 'polypeptide(L)'
;MILAGGLSTRLYPLTKQVPKPLVPVAGVPNAAHLLRYLKAYGIDEVAMNVHYRAEAITAALGDGSQFGVKIHYAHETELLGSAGAVKNIQPFFGDDSFVVIGCDEVTDMRLDQLLEFHRERGAIASIALVECDDVEH
;
A
#
# COMPACT_ATOMS: atom_id res chain seq x y z
N MET A 1 2.88 0.01 5.31
CA MET A 1 3.29 0.77 4.10
C MET A 1 2.40 0.40 2.93
N ILE A 2 1.97 1.38 2.13
CA ILE A 2 1.29 1.14 0.85
C ILE A 2 2.26 1.46 -0.28
N LEU A 3 2.50 0.48 -1.19
CA LEU A 3 3.36 0.65 -2.36
C LEU A 3 2.58 1.31 -3.50
N ALA A 4 2.88 2.57 -3.82
CA ALA A 4 2.12 3.39 -4.75
C ALA A 4 2.96 4.13 -5.81
N GLY A 5 4.28 3.88 -5.88
CA GLY A 5 5.20 4.58 -6.80
C GLY A 5 5.18 4.10 -8.26
N GLY A 6 4.52 2.98 -8.56
CA GLY A 6 4.55 2.35 -9.87
C GLY A 6 3.88 3.14 -11.01
N LEU A 7 4.38 2.99 -12.26
CA LEU A 7 3.81 3.63 -13.46
C LEU A 7 2.48 3.03 -13.92
N SER A 8 2.17 1.80 -13.48
CA SER A 8 0.89 1.11 -13.75
C SER A 8 0.53 0.98 -15.25
N THR A 9 1.52 0.73 -16.09
CA THR A 9 1.36 0.67 -17.55
C THR A 9 0.45 -0.45 -18.04
N ARG A 10 0.32 -1.55 -17.27
CA ARG A 10 -0.58 -2.66 -17.59
C ARG A 10 -2.07 -2.28 -17.57
N LEU A 11 -2.43 -1.20 -16.88
CA LEU A 11 -3.80 -0.68 -16.82
C LEU A 11 -4.07 0.46 -17.83
N TYR A 12 -3.21 0.67 -18.82
CA TYR A 12 -3.48 1.65 -19.86
C TYR A 12 -4.73 1.26 -20.68
N PRO A 13 -5.57 2.23 -21.10
CA PRO A 13 -5.37 3.69 -21.01
C PRO A 13 -5.80 4.35 -19.69
N LEU A 14 -6.43 3.61 -18.76
CA LEU A 14 -7.00 4.14 -17.53
C LEU A 14 -5.97 4.93 -16.72
N THR A 15 -4.80 4.33 -16.46
CA THR A 15 -3.77 4.93 -15.61
C THR A 15 -2.95 6.03 -16.29
N LYS A 16 -3.21 6.33 -17.56
CA LYS A 16 -2.73 7.57 -18.16
C LYS A 16 -3.40 8.83 -17.57
N GLN A 17 -4.62 8.69 -17.08
CA GLN A 17 -5.40 9.80 -16.53
C GLN A 17 -5.47 9.78 -15.02
N VAL A 18 -5.62 8.59 -14.43
CA VAL A 18 -5.80 8.38 -13.00
C VAL A 18 -4.67 7.50 -12.48
N PRO A 19 -3.84 7.93 -11.50
CA PRO A 19 -2.81 7.07 -10.93
C PRO A 19 -3.46 5.87 -10.22
N LYS A 20 -2.78 4.72 -10.22
CA LYS A 20 -3.30 3.43 -9.75
C LYS A 20 -3.97 3.48 -8.36
N PRO A 21 -3.39 4.17 -7.35
CA PRO A 21 -4.02 4.28 -6.03
C PRO A 21 -5.39 4.96 -6.05
N LEU A 22 -5.65 5.80 -7.05
CA LEU A 22 -6.89 6.56 -7.18
C LEU A 22 -7.89 5.92 -8.15
N VAL A 23 -7.57 4.80 -8.79
CA VAL A 23 -8.53 4.04 -9.60
C VAL A 23 -9.72 3.65 -8.71
N PRO A 24 -10.96 4.01 -9.09
CA PRO A 24 -12.10 3.77 -8.23
C PRO A 24 -12.52 2.30 -8.23
N VAL A 25 -12.76 1.78 -7.05
CA VAL A 25 -13.42 0.49 -6.80
C VAL A 25 -14.73 0.82 -6.10
N ALA A 26 -15.85 0.40 -6.68
CA ALA A 26 -17.20 0.78 -6.20
C ALA A 26 -17.37 2.29 -5.97
N GLY A 27 -16.81 3.12 -6.88
CA GLY A 27 -16.92 4.58 -6.81
C GLY A 27 -16.00 5.30 -5.81
N VAL A 28 -15.12 4.57 -5.11
CA VAL A 28 -14.20 5.12 -4.11
C VAL A 28 -12.75 4.77 -4.52
N PRO A 29 -11.77 5.70 -4.42
CA PRO A 29 -10.37 5.41 -4.69
C PRO A 29 -9.88 4.18 -3.94
N ASN A 30 -9.16 3.26 -4.62
CA ASN A 30 -8.71 2.02 -3.98
C ASN A 30 -7.84 2.27 -2.75
N ALA A 31 -6.95 3.26 -2.79
CA ALA A 31 -6.16 3.64 -1.62
C ALA A 31 -7.02 4.05 -0.42
N ALA A 32 -8.20 4.65 -0.63
CA ALA A 32 -9.11 5.00 0.47
C ALA A 32 -9.73 3.75 1.12
N HIS A 33 -10.00 2.68 0.34
CA HIS A 33 -10.39 1.39 0.90
C HIS A 33 -9.28 0.79 1.75
N LEU A 34 -8.04 0.79 1.24
CA LEU A 34 -6.88 0.27 1.96
C LEU A 34 -6.60 1.04 3.26
N LEU A 35 -6.69 2.38 3.25
CA LEU A 35 -6.49 3.19 4.44
C LEU A 35 -7.53 2.88 5.52
N ARG A 36 -8.80 2.73 5.13
CA ARG A 36 -9.87 2.32 6.06
C ARG A 36 -9.69 0.90 6.57
N TYR A 37 -9.27 -0.02 5.70
CA TYR A 37 -8.94 -1.39 6.07
C TYR A 37 -7.81 -1.44 7.10
N LEU A 38 -6.69 -0.77 6.87
CA LEU A 38 -5.57 -0.70 7.81
C LEU A 38 -6.00 -0.09 9.15
N LYS A 39 -6.80 1.00 9.11
CA LYS A 39 -7.37 1.62 10.32
C LYS A 39 -8.24 0.66 11.13
N ALA A 40 -9.05 -0.16 10.47
CA ALA A 40 -9.89 -1.15 11.15
C ALA A 40 -9.09 -2.19 11.94
N TYR A 41 -7.81 -2.41 11.59
CA TYR A 41 -6.86 -3.26 12.32
C TYR A 41 -5.91 -2.48 13.25
N GLY A 42 -6.24 -1.22 13.54
CA GLY A 42 -5.48 -0.41 14.51
C GLY A 42 -4.18 0.18 13.97
N ILE A 43 -3.99 0.22 12.65
CA ILE A 43 -2.82 0.86 12.01
C ILE A 43 -3.16 2.34 11.78
N ASP A 44 -2.55 3.23 12.55
CA ASP A 44 -2.84 4.66 12.56
C ASP A 44 -1.84 5.49 11.75
N GLU A 45 -0.64 4.98 11.52
CA GLU A 45 0.38 5.62 10.72
C GLU A 45 0.72 4.78 9.49
N VAL A 46 0.66 5.39 8.31
CA VAL A 46 0.85 4.71 7.03
C VAL A 46 1.90 5.44 6.20
N ALA A 47 3.00 4.77 5.88
CA ALA A 47 3.93 5.25 4.88
C ALA A 47 3.40 4.92 3.47
N MET A 48 3.53 5.85 2.53
CA MET A 48 3.15 5.65 1.13
C MET A 48 4.24 6.22 0.21
N ASN A 49 4.90 5.36 -0.57
CA ASN A 49 5.81 5.85 -1.59
C ASN A 49 5.02 6.35 -2.80
N VAL A 50 5.42 7.48 -3.35
CA VAL A 50 4.77 8.12 -4.50
C VAL A 50 5.81 8.59 -5.50
N HIS A 51 5.52 8.41 -6.79
CA HIS A 51 6.36 8.84 -7.91
C HIS A 51 5.49 9.37 -9.04
N TYR A 52 4.81 8.47 -9.75
CA TYR A 52 3.94 8.84 -10.86
C TYR A 52 2.70 9.57 -10.37
N ARG A 53 2.51 10.81 -10.85
CA ARG A 53 1.40 11.69 -10.45
C ARG A 53 1.25 11.85 -8.93
N ALA A 54 2.37 11.95 -8.22
CA ALA A 54 2.41 12.08 -6.77
C ALA A 54 1.48 13.20 -6.25
N GLU A 55 1.44 14.35 -6.92
CA GLU A 55 0.60 15.50 -6.56
C GLU A 55 -0.90 15.16 -6.58
N ALA A 56 -1.35 14.37 -7.57
CA ALA A 56 -2.75 13.95 -7.64
C ALA A 56 -3.10 13.00 -6.48
N ILE A 57 -2.18 12.12 -6.09
CA ILE A 57 -2.36 11.20 -4.97
C ILE A 57 -2.43 11.98 -3.66
N THR A 58 -1.47 12.87 -3.41
CA THR A 58 -1.42 13.67 -2.19
C THR A 58 -2.60 14.64 -2.07
N ALA A 59 -3.04 15.25 -3.19
CA ALA A 59 -4.22 16.10 -3.22
C ALA A 59 -5.52 15.34 -2.89
N ALA A 60 -5.65 14.10 -3.37
CA ALA A 60 -6.85 13.31 -3.17
C ALA A 60 -6.95 12.68 -1.77
N LEU A 61 -5.82 12.25 -1.19
CA LEU A 61 -5.78 11.53 0.09
C LEU A 61 -5.46 12.45 1.27
N GLY A 62 -4.91 13.65 1.01
CA GLY A 62 -4.51 14.61 2.05
C GLY A 62 -3.48 14.04 3.01
N ASP A 63 -3.59 14.39 4.27
CA ASP A 63 -2.77 13.85 5.35
C ASP A 63 -3.28 12.51 5.90
N GLY A 64 -4.40 12.00 5.38
CA GLY A 64 -5.03 10.76 5.81
C GLY A 64 -6.05 10.90 6.94
N SER A 65 -6.20 12.08 7.54
CA SER A 65 -7.09 12.30 8.68
C SER A 65 -8.55 11.94 8.39
N GLN A 66 -9.01 12.17 7.15
CA GLN A 66 -10.35 11.78 6.68
C GLN A 66 -10.60 10.25 6.70
N PHE A 67 -9.55 9.45 6.78
CA PHE A 67 -9.60 7.98 6.88
C PHE A 67 -9.26 7.49 8.29
N GLY A 68 -8.97 8.40 9.23
CA GLY A 68 -8.58 8.10 10.60
C GLY A 68 -7.14 7.63 10.75
N VAL A 69 -6.29 7.88 9.76
CA VAL A 69 -4.85 7.57 9.76
C VAL A 69 -4.04 8.82 9.50
N LYS A 70 -2.72 8.74 9.72
CA LYS A 70 -1.75 9.73 9.28
C LYS A 70 -0.89 9.16 8.17
N ILE A 71 -0.86 9.82 7.01
CA ILE A 71 -0.05 9.38 5.87
C ILE A 71 1.29 10.10 5.85
N HIS A 72 2.37 9.33 5.76
CA HIS A 72 3.73 9.81 5.55
C HIS A 72 4.15 9.50 4.10
N TYR A 73 4.22 10.52 3.27
CA TYR A 73 4.58 10.37 1.86
C TYR A 73 6.09 10.32 1.67
N ALA A 74 6.57 9.28 1.00
CA ALA A 74 7.95 9.18 0.51
C ALA A 74 7.97 9.47 -0.99
N HIS A 75 8.40 10.67 -1.37
CA HIS A 75 8.53 11.08 -2.76
C HIS A 75 9.78 10.44 -3.38
N GLU A 76 9.60 9.64 -4.41
CA GLU A 76 10.68 9.04 -5.18
C GLU A 76 10.96 9.86 -6.44
N THR A 77 12.21 10.27 -6.64
CA THR A 77 12.66 10.94 -7.88
C THR A 77 12.87 9.96 -9.02
N GLU A 78 13.15 8.71 -8.70
CA GLU A 78 13.28 7.57 -9.60
C GLU A 78 12.58 6.36 -9.02
N LEU A 79 12.23 5.39 -9.86
CA LEU A 79 11.57 4.15 -9.41
C LEU A 79 12.55 3.24 -8.66
N LEU A 80 12.36 3.09 -7.36
CA LEU A 80 13.22 2.27 -6.50
C LEU A 80 12.83 0.78 -6.49
N GLY A 81 11.68 0.44 -7.07
CA GLY A 81 11.08 -0.89 -6.92
C GLY A 81 10.56 -1.15 -5.51
N SER A 82 9.92 -2.30 -5.28
CA SER A 82 9.24 -2.57 -4.00
C SER A 82 10.21 -2.59 -2.82
N ALA A 83 11.32 -3.34 -2.92
CA ALA A 83 12.30 -3.43 -1.85
C ALA A 83 13.06 -2.12 -1.62
N GLY A 84 13.38 -1.39 -2.70
CA GLY A 84 14.03 -0.09 -2.61
C GLY A 84 13.12 0.96 -1.94
N ALA A 85 11.83 0.97 -2.25
CA ALA A 85 10.85 1.84 -1.61
C ALA A 85 10.74 1.59 -0.09
N VAL A 86 10.70 0.31 0.32
CA VAL A 86 10.70 -0.07 1.75
C VAL A 86 11.99 0.40 2.42
N LYS A 87 13.15 0.14 1.79
CA LYS A 87 14.45 0.55 2.34
C LYS A 87 14.58 2.08 2.44
N ASN A 88 14.06 2.82 1.47
CA ASN A 88 14.11 4.28 1.45
C ASN A 88 13.40 4.92 2.65
N ILE A 89 12.34 4.28 3.15
CA ILE A 89 11.57 4.79 4.30
C ILE A 89 11.83 3.98 5.59
N GLN A 90 12.87 3.16 5.61
CA GLN A 90 13.22 2.31 6.77
C GLN A 90 13.19 3.04 8.13
N PRO A 91 13.70 4.28 8.28
CA PRO A 91 13.66 4.99 9.55
C PRO A 91 12.26 5.21 10.12
N PHE A 92 11.23 5.19 9.27
CA PHE A 92 9.84 5.31 9.69
C PHE A 92 9.34 4.10 10.49
N PHE A 93 9.85 2.90 10.19
CA PHE A 93 9.39 1.68 10.84
C PHE A 93 10.08 1.40 12.17
N GLY A 94 11.26 1.99 12.43
CA GLY A 94 12.07 1.64 13.57
C GLY A 94 12.44 0.15 13.58
N ASP A 95 12.30 -0.47 14.76
CA ASP A 95 12.55 -1.92 14.98
C ASP A 95 11.24 -2.74 15.02
N ASP A 96 10.10 -2.12 14.72
CA ASP A 96 8.80 -2.78 14.78
C ASP A 96 8.49 -3.62 13.53
N SER A 97 7.65 -4.63 13.70
CA SER A 97 7.03 -5.33 12.58
C SER A 97 6.07 -4.41 11.84
N PHE A 98 6.08 -4.44 10.53
CA PHE A 98 5.23 -3.60 9.69
C PHE A 98 4.59 -4.38 8.55
N VAL A 99 3.47 -3.87 8.06
CA VAL A 99 2.74 -4.43 6.92
C VAL A 99 3.13 -3.70 5.64
N VAL A 100 3.37 -4.45 4.57
CA VAL A 100 3.53 -3.91 3.20
C VAL A 100 2.39 -4.44 2.34
N ILE A 101 1.69 -3.54 1.64
CA ILE A 101 0.56 -3.87 0.77
C ILE A 101 0.65 -3.08 -0.54
N GLY A 102 0.28 -3.69 -1.66
CA GLY A 102 0.17 -3.00 -2.94
C GLY A 102 -1.02 -2.04 -2.98
N CYS A 103 -0.88 -0.90 -3.65
CA CYS A 103 -1.98 0.06 -3.79
C CYS A 103 -3.14 -0.42 -4.67
N ASP A 104 -3.00 -1.55 -5.31
CA ASP A 104 -3.99 -2.20 -6.18
C ASP A 104 -4.66 -3.42 -5.54
N GLU A 105 -4.31 -3.74 -4.32
CA GLU A 105 -4.96 -4.82 -3.60
C GLU A 105 -6.40 -4.45 -3.21
N VAL A 106 -7.29 -5.40 -3.38
CA VAL A 106 -8.66 -5.38 -2.85
C VAL A 106 -8.82 -6.65 -2.03
N THR A 107 -8.88 -6.51 -0.72
CA THR A 107 -8.82 -7.66 0.18
C THR A 107 -9.76 -7.49 1.38
N ASP A 108 -10.30 -8.61 1.85
CA ASP A 108 -10.99 -8.77 3.12
C ASP A 108 -10.22 -9.69 4.08
N MET A 109 -8.95 -9.96 3.79
CA MET A 109 -8.09 -10.82 4.59
C MET A 109 -8.07 -10.38 6.05
N ARG A 110 -8.11 -11.34 6.95
CA ARG A 110 -7.94 -11.12 8.39
C ARG A 110 -6.50 -10.78 8.72
N LEU A 111 -6.18 -9.47 8.70
CA LEU A 111 -4.81 -8.99 8.95
C LEU A 111 -4.32 -9.34 10.37
N ASP A 112 -5.21 -9.36 11.34
CA ASP A 112 -4.92 -9.81 12.71
C ASP A 112 -4.39 -11.25 12.74
N GLN A 113 -4.97 -12.16 11.97
CA GLN A 113 -4.51 -13.56 11.87
C GLN A 113 -3.12 -13.67 11.21
N LEU A 114 -2.85 -12.87 10.18
CA LEU A 114 -1.52 -12.82 9.56
C LEU A 114 -0.46 -12.31 10.54
N LEU A 115 -0.77 -11.27 11.31
CA LEU A 115 0.13 -10.70 12.31
C LEU A 115 0.36 -11.66 13.48
N GLU A 116 -0.67 -12.36 13.94
CA GLU A 116 -0.55 -13.41 14.97
C GLU A 116 0.34 -14.55 14.47
N PHE A 117 0.06 -15.10 13.28
CA PHE A 117 0.88 -16.12 12.63
C PHE A 117 2.35 -15.71 12.51
N HIS A 118 2.61 -14.47 12.06
CA HIS A 118 3.96 -13.93 11.95
C HIS A 118 4.71 -13.95 13.29
N ARG A 119 4.04 -13.49 14.36
CA ARG A 119 4.62 -13.43 15.71
C ARG A 119 4.87 -14.83 16.27
N GLU A 120 3.91 -15.74 16.15
CA GLU A 120 4.03 -17.11 16.66
C GLU A 120 5.17 -17.88 15.99
N ARG A 121 5.43 -17.61 14.70
CA ARG A 121 6.52 -18.25 13.96
C ARG A 121 7.88 -17.61 14.19
N GLY A 122 7.94 -16.44 14.81
CA GLY A 122 9.17 -15.65 14.93
C GLY A 122 9.80 -15.38 13.56
N ALA A 123 8.97 -15.21 12.52
CA ALA A 123 9.44 -15.13 11.15
C ALA A 123 10.06 -13.75 10.85
N ILE A 124 11.07 -13.72 9.98
CA ILE A 124 11.62 -12.45 9.48
C ILE A 124 10.63 -11.77 8.54
N ALA A 125 9.89 -12.56 7.75
CA ALA A 125 8.82 -12.09 6.87
C ALA A 125 7.73 -13.15 6.74
N SER A 126 6.48 -12.72 6.57
CA SER A 126 5.33 -13.56 6.25
C SER A 126 4.63 -12.98 5.03
N ILE A 127 4.24 -13.83 4.09
CA ILE A 127 3.58 -13.43 2.85
C ILE A 127 2.23 -14.11 2.79
N ALA A 128 1.18 -13.34 2.57
CA ALA A 128 -0.14 -13.87 2.25
C ALA A 128 -0.15 -14.33 0.78
N LEU A 129 -0.57 -15.55 0.55
CA LEU A 129 -0.68 -16.15 -0.78
C LEU A 129 -2.12 -16.58 -1.04
N VAL A 130 -2.52 -16.50 -2.30
CA VAL A 130 -3.80 -17.03 -2.78
C VAL A 130 -3.49 -18.21 -3.71
N GLU A 131 -4.21 -19.30 -3.56
CA GLU A 131 -4.14 -20.40 -4.50
C GLU A 131 -4.69 -19.96 -5.85
N CYS A 132 -3.92 -20.19 -6.91
CA CYS A 132 -4.27 -19.78 -8.27
C CYS A 132 -3.96 -20.95 -9.23
N ASP A 133 -4.92 -21.31 -10.07
CA ASP A 133 -4.76 -22.36 -11.07
C ASP A 133 -3.86 -21.95 -12.24
N ASP A 134 -3.68 -20.64 -12.47
CA ASP A 134 -2.88 -20.08 -13.54
C ASP A 134 -1.72 -19.25 -12.96
N VAL A 135 -0.53 -19.83 -12.98
CA VAL A 135 0.72 -19.24 -12.45
C VAL A 135 1.66 -18.69 -13.54
N GLU A 136 1.23 -18.61 -14.80
CA GLU A 136 2.07 -18.20 -15.94
C GLU A 136 2.16 -16.68 -16.16
N HIS A 137 1.76 -15.84 -15.18
CA HIS A 137 1.79 -14.37 -15.37
C HIS A 137 2.40 -13.62 -14.19
#